data_f5360d062e0e3da0dcae1fe362cbce96
#
_entry.id   f5360d062e0e3da0dcae1fe362cbce96
#
_cell.length_a   1.000
_cell.length_b   1.000
_cell.length_c   1.000
_cell.angle_alpha   90.00
_cell.angle_beta   90.00
_cell.angle_gamma   90.00
#
_symmetry.space_group_name_H-M   'P 1'
#
loop_
_entity.id
_entity.type
_entity.pdbx_description
1 polymer ?
#
loop_
_entity_poly.entity_id
_entity_poly.type
_entity_poly.pdbx_seq_one_letter_code
_entity_poly.pdbx_strand_id
1 'polypeptide(L)'
;MRVDEITAKLRRAGSVFAEDEAAIFLEAAQTPAELASMIERRVAGEAPEHVVGWAEFCGVRVVVAPGVFIPRQRTVALVEQAVALCRTGSVVVDMCCGSGALGRVIAERVPGVTLHAADVEPLAVACARENLAGLGNVSEGDLVDALPAQLHGRIDVMVANVPYVPHDELRLMPAEAREQEPEITHDGGSDGLDVYRRLVSAASDWLAPGGSILSEISDEQTDAALAALASANLRARTEYDDERETTVVIGTRPTQQTS
;
A
#
# COMPACT_ATOMS: atom_id res chain seq x y z
N MET A 1 16.31 -24.59 -18.98
CA MET A 1 15.98 -25.35 -17.75
C MET A 1 14.51 -25.76 -17.84
N ARG A 2 14.15 -26.99 -17.42
CA ARG A 2 12.73 -27.41 -17.42
C ARG A 2 12.01 -26.89 -16.19
N VAL A 3 10.68 -26.72 -16.26
CA VAL A 3 9.85 -26.25 -15.14
C VAL A 3 10.13 -27.03 -13.85
N ASP A 4 10.13 -28.38 -13.93
CA ASP A 4 10.38 -29.27 -12.81
C ASP A 4 11.73 -29.04 -12.11
N GLU A 5 12.76 -28.67 -12.89
CA GLU A 5 14.11 -28.38 -12.37
C GLU A 5 14.14 -27.04 -11.63
N ILE A 6 13.41 -26.03 -12.13
CA ILE A 6 13.25 -24.71 -11.50
C ILE A 6 12.51 -24.88 -10.19
N THR A 7 11.32 -25.48 -10.22
CA THR A 7 10.48 -25.74 -9.04
C THR A 7 11.26 -26.49 -7.95
N ALA A 8 11.99 -27.56 -8.33
CA ALA A 8 12.80 -28.30 -7.37
C ALA A 8 13.94 -27.46 -6.76
N LYS A 9 14.51 -26.50 -7.51
CA LYS A 9 15.55 -25.59 -7.00
C LYS A 9 14.97 -24.58 -6.02
N LEU A 10 13.84 -23.96 -6.36
CA LEU A 10 13.14 -22.99 -5.51
C LEU A 10 12.63 -23.63 -4.22
N ARG A 11 12.03 -24.83 -4.29
CA ARG A 11 11.55 -25.57 -3.12
C ARG A 11 12.68 -25.95 -2.16
N ARG A 12 13.86 -26.31 -2.67
CA ARG A 12 15.04 -26.55 -1.83
C ARG A 12 15.57 -25.29 -1.14
N ALA A 13 15.32 -24.12 -1.72
CA ALA A 13 15.65 -22.84 -1.14
C ALA A 13 14.58 -22.33 -0.15
N GLY A 14 13.50 -23.10 0.10
CA GLY A 14 12.47 -22.78 1.07
C GLY A 14 11.21 -22.12 0.50
N SER A 15 11.09 -22.00 -0.83
CA SER A 15 9.86 -21.46 -1.41
C SER A 15 8.69 -22.41 -1.18
N VAL A 16 7.60 -21.88 -0.59
CA VAL A 16 6.33 -22.60 -0.38
C VAL A 16 5.52 -22.62 -1.69
N PHE A 17 5.63 -21.56 -2.51
CA PHE A 17 4.92 -21.38 -3.78
C PHE A 17 5.83 -21.59 -5.00
N ALA A 18 6.72 -22.59 -4.93
CA ALA A 18 7.75 -22.81 -5.93
C ALA A 18 7.23 -23.03 -7.36
N GLU A 19 6.04 -23.58 -7.53
CA GLU A 19 5.38 -23.76 -8.83
C GLU A 19 4.97 -22.43 -9.43
N ASP A 20 4.32 -21.58 -8.65
CA ASP A 20 3.85 -20.27 -9.07
C ASP A 20 5.03 -19.33 -9.35
N GLU A 21 6.04 -19.33 -8.50
CA GLU A 21 7.28 -18.58 -8.71
C GLU A 21 8.00 -19.04 -10.00
N ALA A 22 8.07 -20.36 -10.25
CA ALA A 22 8.66 -20.90 -11.48
C ALA A 22 7.91 -20.43 -12.72
N ALA A 23 6.56 -20.38 -12.67
CA ALA A 23 5.73 -19.90 -13.76
C ALA A 23 5.97 -18.40 -14.02
N ILE A 24 6.01 -17.58 -12.97
CA ILE A 24 6.27 -16.14 -13.04
C ILE A 24 7.66 -15.88 -13.67
N PHE A 25 8.70 -16.58 -13.24
CA PHE A 25 10.04 -16.40 -13.80
C PHE A 25 10.16 -16.84 -15.27
N LEU A 26 9.46 -17.91 -15.66
CA LEU A 26 9.41 -18.35 -17.04
C LEU A 26 8.65 -17.37 -17.94
N GLU A 27 7.61 -16.72 -17.42
CA GLU A 27 6.89 -15.67 -18.14
C GLU A 27 7.74 -14.40 -18.30
N ALA A 28 8.44 -13.98 -17.23
CA ALA A 28 9.18 -12.72 -17.18
C ALA A 28 10.49 -12.78 -17.97
N ALA A 29 11.19 -13.90 -17.94
CA ALA A 29 12.52 -14.04 -18.56
C ALA A 29 12.46 -14.01 -20.08
N GLN A 30 13.25 -13.11 -20.71
CA GLN A 30 13.37 -13.02 -22.16
C GLN A 30 14.46 -13.98 -22.71
N THR A 31 15.40 -14.38 -21.87
CA THR A 31 16.52 -15.25 -22.24
C THR A 31 16.80 -16.32 -21.18
N PRO A 32 17.43 -17.46 -21.56
CA PRO A 32 17.85 -18.46 -20.57
C PRO A 32 18.83 -17.93 -19.51
N ALA A 33 19.62 -16.90 -19.83
CA ALA A 33 20.54 -16.27 -18.90
C ALA A 33 19.80 -15.43 -17.85
N GLU A 34 18.80 -14.66 -18.27
CA GLU A 34 17.91 -13.92 -17.34
C GLU A 34 17.16 -14.86 -16.41
N LEU A 35 16.58 -15.95 -16.94
CA LEU A 35 15.93 -16.97 -16.13
C LEU A 35 16.86 -17.54 -15.06
N ALA A 36 18.11 -17.85 -15.44
CA ALA A 36 19.09 -18.36 -14.49
C ALA A 36 19.41 -17.35 -13.41
N SER A 37 19.59 -16.07 -13.77
CA SER A 37 19.83 -14.96 -12.84
C SER A 37 18.66 -14.75 -11.88
N MET A 38 17.39 -14.77 -12.38
CA MET A 38 16.20 -14.67 -11.56
C MET A 38 16.13 -15.76 -10.49
N ILE A 39 16.40 -17.00 -10.90
CA ILE A 39 16.41 -18.14 -9.98
C ILE A 39 17.53 -18.01 -8.94
N GLU A 40 18.71 -17.51 -9.31
CA GLU A 40 19.82 -17.29 -8.38
C GLU A 40 19.49 -16.21 -7.36
N ARG A 41 18.91 -15.09 -7.77
CA ARG A 41 18.44 -14.01 -6.91
C ARG A 41 17.40 -14.52 -5.91
N ARG A 42 16.40 -15.27 -6.39
CA ARG A 42 15.37 -15.86 -5.53
C ARG A 42 15.94 -16.86 -4.51
N VAL A 43 16.87 -17.70 -4.93
CA VAL A 43 17.58 -18.63 -4.03
C VAL A 43 18.43 -17.90 -3.00
N ALA A 44 18.92 -16.72 -3.33
CA ALA A 44 19.64 -15.83 -2.39
C ALA A 44 18.71 -15.10 -1.41
N GLY A 45 17.37 -15.26 -1.52
CA GLY A 45 16.38 -14.73 -0.57
C GLY A 45 15.62 -13.50 -1.07
N GLU A 46 15.85 -13.03 -2.31
CA GLU A 46 15.07 -11.90 -2.83
C GLU A 46 13.60 -12.30 -3.06
N ALA A 47 12.67 -11.38 -2.78
CA ALA A 47 11.25 -11.56 -3.06
C ALA A 47 11.01 -11.77 -4.56
N PRO A 48 10.11 -12.70 -4.98
CA PRO A 48 9.87 -12.96 -6.38
C PRO A 48 9.45 -11.71 -7.17
N GLU A 49 8.66 -10.82 -6.57
CA GLU A 49 8.23 -9.54 -7.16
C GLU A 49 9.41 -8.60 -7.42
N HIS A 50 10.36 -8.51 -6.49
CA HIS A 50 11.58 -7.73 -6.69
C HIS A 50 12.49 -8.36 -7.77
N VAL A 51 12.49 -9.69 -7.88
CA VAL A 51 13.25 -10.42 -8.91
C VAL A 51 12.72 -10.10 -10.30
N VAL A 52 11.41 -10.12 -10.50
CA VAL A 52 10.77 -9.85 -11.80
C VAL A 52 10.52 -8.37 -12.08
N GLY A 53 10.57 -7.52 -11.02
CA GLY A 53 10.38 -6.07 -11.12
C GLY A 53 8.92 -5.62 -11.14
N TRP A 54 7.97 -6.49 -10.85
CA TRP A 54 6.54 -6.17 -10.76
C TRP A 54 5.81 -7.06 -9.75
N ALA A 55 4.70 -6.55 -9.23
CA ALA A 55 3.75 -7.29 -8.40
C ALA A 55 2.36 -7.27 -9.05
N GLU A 56 1.58 -8.32 -8.86
CA GLU A 56 0.17 -8.35 -9.24
C GLU A 56 -0.69 -7.97 -8.04
N PHE A 57 -1.50 -6.92 -8.21
CA PHE A 57 -2.37 -6.39 -7.17
C PHE A 57 -3.72 -6.00 -7.76
N CYS A 58 -4.82 -6.57 -7.24
CA CYS A 58 -6.19 -6.35 -7.74
C CYS A 58 -6.37 -6.59 -9.26
N GLY A 59 -5.59 -7.51 -9.85
CA GLY A 59 -5.61 -7.81 -11.28
C GLY A 59 -4.81 -6.82 -12.15
N VAL A 60 -4.04 -5.93 -11.52
CA VAL A 60 -3.16 -4.97 -12.20
C VAL A 60 -1.71 -5.30 -11.87
N ARG A 61 -0.82 -5.27 -12.87
CA ARG A 61 0.62 -5.35 -12.64
C ARG A 61 1.18 -3.96 -12.34
N VAL A 62 1.82 -3.83 -11.20
CA VAL A 62 2.52 -2.60 -10.78
C VAL A 62 4.01 -2.85 -10.72
N VAL A 63 4.79 -1.90 -11.19
CA VAL A 63 6.26 -1.94 -11.08
C VAL A 63 6.63 -1.84 -9.61
N VAL A 64 7.54 -2.70 -9.17
CA VAL A 64 8.18 -2.63 -7.85
C VAL A 64 9.69 -2.79 -8.02
N ALA A 65 10.47 -2.00 -7.31
CA ALA A 65 11.92 -2.08 -7.30
C ALA A 65 12.41 -2.67 -5.95
N PRO A 66 13.61 -3.26 -5.89
CA PRO A 66 14.22 -3.61 -4.62
C PRO A 66 14.23 -2.43 -3.66
N GLY A 67 13.83 -2.67 -2.41
CA GLY A 67 13.69 -1.61 -1.40
C GLY A 67 12.36 -0.85 -1.46
N VAL A 68 11.41 -1.25 -2.27
CA VAL A 68 10.04 -0.70 -2.28
C VAL A 68 9.08 -1.75 -1.73
N PHE A 69 8.17 -1.32 -0.87
CA PHE A 69 7.13 -2.17 -0.28
C PHE A 69 6.30 -2.88 -1.36
N ILE A 70 6.17 -4.20 -1.25
CA ILE A 70 5.36 -5.01 -2.16
C ILE A 70 3.90 -4.96 -1.70
N PRO A 71 2.93 -4.58 -2.57
CA PRO A 71 1.51 -4.56 -2.22
C PRO A 71 1.02 -5.92 -1.73
N ARG A 72 0.36 -5.96 -0.56
CA ARG A 72 -0.11 -7.20 0.05
C ARG A 72 -1.57 -7.50 -0.34
N GLN A 73 -1.92 -8.77 -0.52
CA GLN A 73 -3.26 -9.17 -0.92
C GLN A 73 -4.34 -8.78 0.10
N ARG A 74 -4.04 -8.74 1.40
CA ARG A 74 -4.98 -8.26 2.42
C ARG A 74 -5.38 -6.79 2.22
N THR A 75 -4.49 -5.95 1.67
CA THR A 75 -4.76 -4.53 1.39
C THR A 75 -5.81 -4.32 0.28
N VAL A 76 -6.22 -5.38 -0.43
CA VAL A 76 -7.36 -5.33 -1.38
C VAL A 76 -8.63 -4.82 -0.69
N ALA A 77 -8.89 -5.22 0.57
CA ALA A 77 -10.04 -4.74 1.34
C ALA A 77 -10.04 -3.20 1.48
N LEU A 78 -8.88 -2.59 1.75
CA LEU A 78 -8.73 -1.14 1.83
C LEU A 78 -9.08 -0.47 0.50
N VAL A 79 -8.61 -1.02 -0.63
CA VAL A 79 -8.93 -0.49 -1.97
C VAL A 79 -10.42 -0.61 -2.29
N GLU A 80 -11.05 -1.73 -1.96
CA GLU A 80 -12.47 -1.96 -2.20
C GLU A 80 -13.35 -0.95 -1.44
N GLN A 81 -13.02 -0.68 -0.18
CA GLN A 81 -13.69 0.36 0.62
C GLN A 81 -13.46 1.76 0.04
N ALA A 82 -12.25 2.07 -0.41
CA ALA A 82 -11.94 3.36 -1.03
C ALA A 82 -12.71 3.55 -2.34
N VAL A 83 -12.74 2.54 -3.22
CA VAL A 83 -13.50 2.55 -4.48
C VAL A 83 -14.99 2.78 -4.22
N ALA A 84 -15.57 2.13 -3.20
CA ALA A 84 -16.98 2.28 -2.85
C ALA A 84 -17.34 3.72 -2.40
N LEU A 85 -16.40 4.49 -1.91
CA LEU A 85 -16.58 5.89 -1.52
C LEU A 85 -16.30 6.88 -2.65
N CYS A 86 -15.61 6.45 -3.71
CA CYS A 86 -15.24 7.29 -4.84
C CYS A 86 -16.39 7.40 -5.87
N ARG A 87 -16.37 8.51 -6.61
CA ARG A 87 -17.19 8.74 -7.80
C ARG A 87 -16.37 9.53 -8.83
N THR A 88 -16.83 9.60 -10.06
CA THR A 88 -16.25 10.49 -11.06
C THR A 88 -16.17 11.92 -10.54
N GLY A 89 -15.00 12.53 -10.64
CA GLY A 89 -14.70 13.86 -10.11
C GLY A 89 -14.21 13.90 -8.67
N SER A 90 -14.18 12.77 -7.94
CA SER A 90 -13.60 12.73 -6.59
C SER A 90 -12.13 13.09 -6.61
N VAL A 91 -11.69 13.84 -5.60
CA VAL A 91 -10.28 14.08 -5.29
C VAL A 91 -9.81 12.95 -4.36
N VAL A 92 -8.87 12.17 -4.85
CA VAL A 92 -8.33 10.99 -4.15
C VAL A 92 -6.88 11.23 -3.80
N VAL A 93 -6.50 10.87 -2.58
CA VAL A 93 -5.09 10.87 -2.14
C VAL A 93 -4.70 9.47 -1.71
N ASP A 94 -3.61 8.94 -2.28
CA ASP A 94 -2.91 7.73 -1.85
C ASP A 94 -1.69 8.16 -1.02
N MET A 95 -1.81 8.07 0.31
CA MET A 95 -0.80 8.52 1.27
C MET A 95 0.05 7.35 1.75
N CYS A 96 1.36 7.53 1.89
CA CYS A 96 2.34 6.46 2.07
C CYS A 96 2.20 5.44 0.92
N CYS A 97 2.21 5.96 -0.29
CA CYS A 97 1.72 5.24 -1.47
C CYS A 97 2.61 4.07 -1.91
N GLY A 98 3.83 3.95 -1.40
CA GLY A 98 4.78 2.93 -1.82
C GLY A 98 4.95 2.94 -3.34
N SER A 99 4.66 1.83 -4.00
CA SER A 99 4.67 1.74 -5.46
C SER A 99 3.50 2.47 -6.16
N GLY A 100 2.55 3.07 -5.41
CA GLY A 100 1.34 3.70 -5.97
C GLY A 100 0.25 2.70 -6.39
N ALA A 101 0.33 1.47 -5.90
CA ALA A 101 -0.58 0.39 -6.29
C ALA A 101 -2.04 0.69 -5.97
N LEU A 102 -2.34 1.24 -4.77
CA LEU A 102 -3.68 1.57 -4.34
C LEU A 102 -4.29 2.66 -5.23
N GLY A 103 -3.56 3.75 -5.39
CA GLY A 103 -3.97 4.88 -6.24
C GLY A 103 -4.23 4.46 -7.67
N ARG A 104 -3.37 3.59 -8.24
CA ARG A 104 -3.54 3.06 -9.60
C ARG A 104 -4.85 2.28 -9.73
N VAL A 105 -5.10 1.32 -8.84
CA VAL A 105 -6.33 0.51 -8.89
C VAL A 105 -7.58 1.38 -8.73
N ILE A 106 -7.55 2.36 -7.82
CA ILE A 106 -8.68 3.29 -7.62
C ILE A 106 -8.94 4.09 -8.90
N ALA A 107 -7.90 4.66 -9.52
CA ALA A 107 -8.05 5.46 -10.74
C ALA A 107 -8.53 4.64 -11.94
N GLU A 108 -8.12 3.37 -12.05
CA GLU A 108 -8.58 2.47 -13.11
C GLU A 108 -10.05 2.03 -12.90
N ARG A 109 -10.46 1.78 -11.63
CA ARG A 109 -11.83 1.35 -11.31
C ARG A 109 -12.85 2.49 -11.28
N VAL A 110 -12.40 3.73 -11.01
CA VAL A 110 -13.26 4.91 -10.96
C VAL A 110 -12.72 5.98 -11.91
N PRO A 111 -13.04 5.89 -13.21
CA PRO A 111 -12.56 6.85 -14.20
C PRO A 111 -12.97 8.30 -13.87
N GLY A 112 -12.01 9.21 -14.05
CA GLY A 112 -12.25 10.65 -13.85
C GLY A 112 -12.03 11.12 -12.40
N VAL A 113 -11.43 10.33 -11.52
CA VAL A 113 -10.91 10.83 -10.25
C VAL A 113 -9.70 11.75 -10.50
N THR A 114 -9.48 12.70 -9.60
CA THR A 114 -8.25 13.50 -9.53
C THR A 114 -7.34 12.86 -8.49
N LEU A 115 -6.33 12.10 -8.95
CA LEU A 115 -5.45 11.34 -8.08
C LEU A 115 -4.18 12.12 -7.73
N HIS A 116 -3.86 12.15 -6.44
CA HIS A 116 -2.57 12.52 -5.90
C HIS A 116 -2.03 11.37 -5.06
N ALA A 117 -0.71 11.15 -5.10
CA ALA A 117 -0.04 10.17 -4.27
C ALA A 117 1.17 10.82 -3.60
N ALA A 118 1.52 10.38 -2.40
CA ALA A 118 2.67 10.90 -1.68
C ALA A 118 3.37 9.81 -0.88
N ASP A 119 4.69 9.86 -0.87
CA ASP A 119 5.54 9.01 -0.04
C ASP A 119 6.81 9.77 0.38
N VAL A 120 7.39 9.37 1.50
CA VAL A 120 8.65 9.96 2.00
C VAL A 120 9.86 9.30 1.38
N GLU A 121 9.75 8.05 0.89
CA GLU A 121 10.84 7.28 0.35
C GLU A 121 11.06 7.54 -1.16
N PRO A 122 12.25 8.05 -1.57
CA PRO A 122 12.50 8.40 -2.97
C PRO A 122 12.35 7.25 -3.95
N LEU A 123 12.69 6.00 -3.54
CA LEU A 123 12.52 4.81 -4.39
C LEU A 123 11.05 4.48 -4.60
N ALA A 124 10.24 4.59 -3.55
CA ALA A 124 8.79 4.42 -3.62
C ALA A 124 8.17 5.47 -4.57
N VAL A 125 8.54 6.74 -4.40
CA VAL A 125 8.10 7.84 -5.27
C VAL A 125 8.48 7.60 -6.73
N ALA A 126 9.67 7.06 -7.01
CA ALA A 126 10.08 6.74 -8.38
C ALA A 126 9.18 5.65 -9.01
N CYS A 127 8.92 4.56 -8.27
CA CYS A 127 7.99 3.51 -8.70
C CYS A 127 6.57 4.04 -8.89
N ALA A 128 6.07 4.84 -7.93
CA ALA A 128 4.74 5.43 -8.02
C ALA A 128 4.59 6.36 -9.23
N ARG A 129 5.61 7.14 -9.57
CA ARG A 129 5.60 7.98 -10.78
C ARG A 129 5.48 7.17 -12.06
N GLU A 130 6.13 6.01 -12.13
CA GLU A 130 6.00 5.10 -13.28
C GLU A 130 4.60 4.49 -13.32
N ASN A 131 4.13 3.95 -12.21
CA ASN A 131 2.83 3.28 -12.13
C ASN A 131 1.64 4.21 -12.31
N LEU A 132 1.76 5.48 -11.92
CA LEU A 132 0.70 6.48 -11.99
C LEU A 132 0.85 7.44 -13.19
N ALA A 133 1.76 7.13 -14.14
CA ALA A 133 1.95 7.95 -15.32
C ALA A 133 0.64 8.11 -16.12
N GLY A 134 0.19 9.36 -16.27
CA GLY A 134 -1.08 9.67 -16.93
C GLY A 134 -2.34 9.45 -16.09
N LEU A 135 -2.23 8.96 -14.86
CA LEU A 135 -3.35 8.73 -13.93
C LEU A 135 -3.39 9.75 -12.78
N GLY A 136 -2.24 10.21 -12.30
CA GLY A 136 -2.17 11.08 -11.13
C GLY A 136 -0.83 11.78 -10.97
N ASN A 137 -0.73 12.60 -9.91
CA ASN A 137 0.49 13.30 -9.54
C ASN A 137 1.12 12.64 -8.32
N VAL A 138 2.46 12.54 -8.30
CA VAL A 138 3.21 11.95 -7.20
C VAL A 138 4.17 12.96 -6.61
N SER A 139 4.06 13.18 -5.30
CA SER A 139 4.91 14.08 -4.51
C SER A 139 5.81 13.29 -3.55
N GLU A 140 7.00 13.81 -3.30
CA GLU A 140 7.91 13.31 -2.28
C GLU A 140 7.82 14.19 -1.04
N GLY A 141 7.65 13.59 0.15
CA GLY A 141 7.64 14.31 1.41
C GLY A 141 6.85 13.58 2.51
N ASP A 142 6.84 14.19 3.69
CA ASP A 142 6.25 13.60 4.90
C ASP A 142 4.75 13.90 5.00
N LEU A 143 3.94 12.87 4.82
CA LEU A 143 2.49 12.92 4.96
C LEU A 143 1.87 14.11 4.19
N VAL A 144 0.95 14.83 4.85
CA VAL A 144 0.21 15.94 4.22
C VAL A 144 1.09 17.13 3.79
N ASP A 145 2.30 17.26 4.32
CA ASP A 145 3.24 18.31 3.94
C ASP A 145 3.73 18.15 2.48
N ALA A 146 3.64 16.92 1.95
CA ALA A 146 3.93 16.64 0.56
C ALA A 146 2.82 17.08 -0.40
N LEU A 147 1.62 17.36 0.11
CA LEU A 147 0.46 17.63 -0.73
C LEU A 147 0.41 19.10 -1.19
N PRO A 148 -0.05 19.34 -2.43
CA PRO A 148 -0.31 20.69 -2.90
C PRO A 148 -1.35 21.41 -2.03
N ALA A 149 -1.07 22.64 -1.60
CA ALA A 149 -1.92 23.42 -0.70
C ALA A 149 -3.37 23.60 -1.21
N GLN A 150 -3.58 23.55 -2.53
CA GLN A 150 -4.92 23.65 -3.13
C GLN A 150 -5.84 22.46 -2.81
N LEU A 151 -5.31 21.35 -2.29
CA LEU A 151 -6.10 20.19 -1.86
C LEU A 151 -6.68 20.36 -0.46
N HIS A 152 -6.23 21.34 0.32
CA HIS A 152 -6.72 21.59 1.68
C HIS A 152 -8.24 21.77 1.70
N GLY A 153 -8.94 20.96 2.48
CA GLY A 153 -10.39 20.93 2.58
C GLY A 153 -11.15 20.38 1.37
N ARG A 154 -10.47 19.70 0.44
CA ARG A 154 -11.04 19.25 -0.83
C ARG A 154 -10.92 17.75 -1.10
N ILE A 155 -10.24 16.99 -0.24
CA ILE A 155 -10.01 15.56 -0.45
C ILE A 155 -11.29 14.80 -0.12
N ASP A 156 -11.85 14.11 -1.11
CA ASP A 156 -13.04 13.25 -0.93
C ASP A 156 -12.65 11.91 -0.29
N VAL A 157 -11.53 11.30 -0.74
CA VAL A 157 -11.05 10.02 -0.22
C VAL A 157 -9.53 10.10 -0.05
N MET A 158 -9.07 9.86 1.17
CA MET A 158 -7.66 9.66 1.51
C MET A 158 -7.48 8.20 1.91
N VAL A 159 -6.73 7.44 1.13
CA VAL A 159 -6.36 6.06 1.46
C VAL A 159 -4.91 6.03 1.93
N ALA A 160 -4.61 5.25 2.97
CA ALA A 160 -3.26 5.15 3.51
C ALA A 160 -3.01 3.76 4.09
N ASN A 161 -2.05 3.04 3.52
CA ASN A 161 -1.49 1.86 4.16
C ASN A 161 -0.21 2.29 4.90
N VAL A 162 -0.40 2.91 6.07
CA VAL A 162 0.70 3.43 6.88
C VAL A 162 1.49 2.29 7.53
N PRO A 163 2.77 2.49 7.90
CA PRO A 163 3.49 1.57 8.76
C PRO A 163 2.72 1.37 10.07
N TYR A 164 2.42 0.11 10.40
CA TYR A 164 1.61 -0.21 11.60
C TYR A 164 2.18 -1.35 12.47
N VAL A 165 3.39 -1.83 12.18
CA VAL A 165 4.04 -2.85 13.02
C VAL A 165 4.64 -2.16 14.24
N PRO A 166 4.33 -2.62 15.49
CA PRO A 166 5.00 -2.14 16.67
C PRO A 166 6.51 -2.36 16.59
N HIS A 167 7.30 -1.36 17.03
CA HIS A 167 8.77 -1.39 16.91
C HIS A 167 9.39 -2.69 17.47
N ASP A 168 8.93 -3.16 18.61
CA ASP A 168 9.44 -4.38 19.26
C ASP A 168 9.06 -5.67 18.51
N GLU A 169 8.11 -5.60 17.58
CA GLU A 169 7.62 -6.72 16.78
C GLU A 169 8.26 -6.82 15.40
N LEU A 170 8.98 -5.81 14.93
CA LEU A 170 9.69 -5.81 13.65
C LEU A 170 10.58 -7.05 13.48
N ARG A 171 11.22 -7.49 14.55
CA ARG A 171 12.06 -8.70 14.59
C ARG A 171 11.29 -10.01 14.33
N LEU A 172 9.97 -10.01 14.52
CA LEU A 172 9.09 -11.18 14.33
C LEU A 172 8.58 -11.27 12.90
N MET A 173 8.76 -10.24 12.10
CA MET A 173 8.37 -10.23 10.69
C MET A 173 9.15 -11.30 9.90
N PRO A 174 8.56 -11.81 8.80
CA PRO A 174 9.27 -12.66 7.85
C PRO A 174 10.58 -12.03 7.41
N ALA A 175 11.66 -12.83 7.34
CA ALA A 175 13.00 -12.35 6.97
C ALA A 175 12.99 -11.62 5.62
N GLU A 176 12.19 -12.10 4.67
CA GLU A 176 12.05 -11.54 3.34
C GLU A 176 11.55 -10.09 3.37
N ALA A 177 10.51 -9.77 4.16
CA ALA A 177 10.03 -8.40 4.34
C ALA A 177 11.07 -7.55 5.09
N ARG A 178 11.61 -8.06 6.20
CA ARG A 178 12.56 -7.33 7.05
C ARG A 178 13.88 -6.99 6.35
N GLU A 179 14.36 -7.87 5.45
CA GLU A 179 15.68 -7.73 4.80
C GLU A 179 15.58 -7.03 3.43
N GLN A 180 14.42 -7.05 2.80
CA GLN A 180 14.23 -6.55 1.43
C GLN A 180 13.47 -5.22 1.36
N GLU A 181 12.73 -4.87 2.40
CA GLU A 181 11.95 -3.65 2.47
C GLU A 181 12.52 -2.71 3.55
N PRO A 182 12.54 -1.38 3.36
CA PRO A 182 13.04 -0.44 4.35
C PRO A 182 12.25 -0.52 5.66
N GLU A 183 12.91 -0.44 6.82
CA GLU A 183 12.27 -0.48 8.14
C GLU A 183 11.16 0.56 8.29
N ILE A 184 11.35 1.76 7.72
CA ILE A 184 10.37 2.85 7.75
C ILE A 184 9.03 2.47 7.13
N THR A 185 8.97 1.46 6.25
CA THR A 185 7.72 0.98 5.63
C THR A 185 6.90 0.11 6.57
N HIS A 186 7.46 -0.29 7.70
CA HIS A 186 6.85 -1.19 8.66
C HIS A 186 6.71 -0.58 10.06
N ASP A 187 7.72 0.18 10.50
CA ASP A 187 7.79 0.72 11.86
C ASP A 187 6.72 1.79 12.12
N GLY A 188 5.68 1.41 12.83
CA GLY A 188 4.59 2.29 13.27
C GLY A 188 4.82 2.91 14.66
N GLY A 189 6.01 2.74 15.27
CA GLY A 189 6.33 3.23 16.59
C GLY A 189 5.97 2.25 17.71
N SER A 190 5.80 2.75 18.92
CA SER A 190 5.70 1.91 20.13
C SER A 190 4.52 0.95 20.15
N ASP A 191 3.38 1.34 19.61
CA ASP A 191 2.17 0.52 19.48
C ASP A 191 1.72 0.36 18.02
N GLY A 192 2.58 0.74 17.07
CA GLY A 192 2.32 0.65 15.64
C GLY A 192 1.41 1.74 15.09
N LEU A 193 1.00 2.75 15.87
CA LEU A 193 0.04 3.77 15.41
C LEU A 193 0.59 5.20 15.37
N ASP A 194 1.90 5.42 15.51
CA ASP A 194 2.44 6.79 15.59
C ASP A 194 2.27 7.53 14.26
N VAL A 195 2.56 6.89 13.13
CA VAL A 195 2.36 7.48 11.78
C VAL A 195 0.87 7.68 11.51
N TYR A 196 0.04 6.70 11.85
CA TYR A 196 -1.41 6.79 11.71
C TYR A 196 -2.00 7.98 12.48
N ARG A 197 -1.62 8.18 13.76
CA ARG A 197 -2.10 9.30 14.58
C ARG A 197 -1.70 10.65 14.01
N ARG A 198 -0.46 10.78 13.50
CA ARG A 198 0.01 12.01 12.82
C ARG A 198 -0.85 12.31 11.60
N LEU A 199 -1.08 11.30 10.75
CA LEU A 199 -1.88 11.44 9.55
C LEU A 199 -3.33 11.81 9.88
N VAL A 200 -3.99 11.09 10.78
CA VAL A 200 -5.38 11.34 11.19
C VAL A 200 -5.56 12.74 11.79
N SER A 201 -4.62 13.18 12.63
CA SER A 201 -4.65 14.53 13.22
C SER A 201 -4.66 15.63 12.15
N ALA A 202 -3.92 15.44 11.06
CA ALA A 202 -3.88 16.39 9.96
C ALA A 202 -5.07 16.23 9.00
N ALA A 203 -5.55 15.00 8.78
CA ALA A 203 -6.54 14.68 7.76
C ALA A 203 -7.86 15.47 7.90
N SER A 204 -8.29 15.81 9.12
CA SER A 204 -9.53 16.55 9.34
C SER A 204 -9.58 17.90 8.61
N ASP A 205 -8.42 18.54 8.42
CA ASP A 205 -8.33 19.84 7.73
C ASP A 205 -8.24 19.66 6.20
N TRP A 206 -7.71 18.56 5.75
CA TRP A 206 -7.52 18.27 4.32
C TRP A 206 -8.75 17.64 3.65
N LEU A 207 -9.53 16.86 4.41
CA LEU A 207 -10.76 16.24 3.90
C LEU A 207 -11.83 17.30 3.57
N ALA A 208 -12.56 17.10 2.48
CA ALA A 208 -13.79 17.82 2.20
C ALA A 208 -14.87 17.51 3.25
N PRO A 209 -15.89 18.35 3.47
CA PRO A 209 -17.06 17.94 4.23
C PRO A 209 -17.70 16.67 3.64
N GLY A 210 -17.79 15.60 4.43
CA GLY A 210 -18.21 14.28 3.99
C GLY A 210 -17.09 13.42 3.41
N GLY A 211 -15.89 13.95 3.24
CA GLY A 211 -14.71 13.20 2.82
C GLY A 211 -14.22 12.23 3.90
N SER A 212 -13.51 11.18 3.48
CA SER A 212 -13.11 10.09 4.37
C SER A 212 -11.62 9.76 4.26
N ILE A 213 -11.03 9.38 5.39
CA ILE A 213 -9.73 8.73 5.47
C ILE A 213 -9.92 7.26 5.79
N LEU A 214 -9.17 6.39 5.12
CA LEU A 214 -9.20 4.94 5.30
C LEU A 214 -7.78 4.41 5.53
N SER A 215 -7.63 3.48 6.47
CA SER A 215 -6.36 2.78 6.69
C SER A 215 -6.59 1.33 7.08
N GLU A 216 -5.64 0.48 6.67
CA GLU A 216 -5.51 -0.90 7.17
C GLU A 216 -4.78 -0.88 8.51
N ILE A 217 -5.25 -1.69 9.47
CA ILE A 217 -4.65 -1.86 10.80
C ILE A 217 -4.75 -3.32 11.23
N SER A 218 -4.03 -3.71 12.28
CA SER A 218 -4.26 -4.98 12.96
C SER A 218 -5.50 -4.91 13.86
N ASP A 219 -6.13 -6.04 14.12
CA ASP A 219 -7.33 -6.10 14.97
C ASP A 219 -7.07 -5.55 16.38
N GLU A 220 -5.88 -5.82 16.93
CA GLU A 220 -5.47 -5.36 18.26
C GLU A 220 -5.36 -3.84 18.37
N GLN A 221 -5.16 -3.16 17.24
CA GLN A 221 -5.03 -1.70 17.16
C GLN A 221 -6.39 -0.98 16.99
N THR A 222 -7.48 -1.72 16.78
CA THR A 222 -8.79 -1.17 16.38
C THR A 222 -9.29 -0.09 17.33
N ASP A 223 -9.32 -0.35 18.64
CA ASP A 223 -9.84 0.60 19.63
C ASP A 223 -9.02 1.89 19.66
N ALA A 224 -7.68 1.77 19.59
CA ALA A 224 -6.79 2.93 19.61
C ALA A 224 -6.89 3.75 18.31
N ALA A 225 -7.07 3.09 17.17
CA ALA A 225 -7.27 3.76 15.89
C ALA A 225 -8.62 4.49 15.82
N LEU A 226 -9.70 3.89 16.33
CA LEU A 226 -11.01 4.55 16.45
C LEU A 226 -10.95 5.76 17.39
N ALA A 227 -10.23 5.66 18.52
CA ALA A 227 -10.03 6.77 19.43
C ALA A 227 -9.25 7.94 18.78
N ALA A 228 -8.26 7.65 17.94
CA ALA A 228 -7.53 8.66 17.19
C ALA A 228 -8.45 9.41 16.21
N LEU A 229 -9.29 8.69 15.45
CA LEU A 229 -10.29 9.29 14.55
C LEU A 229 -11.28 10.18 15.30
N ALA A 230 -11.79 9.70 16.44
CA ALA A 230 -12.73 10.47 17.26
C ALA A 230 -12.07 11.75 17.83
N SER A 231 -10.78 11.69 18.22
CA SER A 231 -10.02 12.84 18.71
C SER A 231 -9.79 13.90 17.61
N ALA A 232 -9.76 13.47 16.35
CA ALA A 232 -9.70 14.36 15.17
C ALA A 232 -11.09 14.85 14.71
N ASN A 233 -12.16 14.63 15.49
CA ASN A 233 -13.55 14.96 15.15
C ASN A 233 -14.06 14.28 13.86
N LEU A 234 -13.55 13.12 13.53
CA LEU A 234 -14.04 12.29 12.43
C LEU A 234 -15.04 11.25 12.95
N ARG A 235 -16.10 10.98 12.19
CA ARG A 235 -16.98 9.85 12.48
C ARG A 235 -16.25 8.57 12.13
N ALA A 236 -16.00 7.76 13.15
CA ALA A 236 -15.23 6.53 13.02
C ALA A 236 -16.15 5.31 12.82
N ARG A 237 -15.73 4.40 11.96
CA ARG A 237 -16.27 3.05 11.79
C ARG A 237 -15.20 2.09 11.32
N THR A 238 -15.47 0.79 11.45
CA THR A 238 -14.61 -0.29 10.94
C THR A 238 -15.36 -1.14 9.94
N GLU A 239 -14.61 -1.75 9.03
CA GLU A 239 -15.05 -2.84 8.16
C GLU A 239 -14.04 -3.98 8.30
N TYR A 240 -14.52 -5.20 8.53
CA TYR A 240 -13.69 -6.39 8.63
C TYR A 240 -13.91 -7.28 7.41
N ASP A 241 -12.81 -7.73 6.81
CA ASP A 241 -12.82 -8.66 5.70
C ASP A 241 -12.42 -10.06 6.23
N ASP A 242 -13.40 -10.96 6.33
CA ASP A 242 -13.21 -12.32 6.84
C ASP A 242 -12.29 -13.19 5.95
N GLU A 243 -12.27 -12.94 4.62
CA GLU A 243 -11.47 -13.74 3.69
C GLU A 243 -9.98 -13.35 3.76
N ARG A 244 -9.71 -12.07 4.04
CA ARG A 244 -8.37 -11.51 4.06
C ARG A 244 -7.83 -11.29 5.47
N GLU A 245 -8.67 -11.57 6.47
CA GLU A 245 -8.35 -11.39 7.91
C GLU A 245 -7.73 -10.00 8.17
N THR A 246 -8.45 -8.94 7.74
CA THR A 246 -7.95 -7.57 7.83
C THR A 246 -9.06 -6.60 8.24
N THR A 247 -8.68 -5.62 9.05
CA THR A 247 -9.56 -4.54 9.50
C THR A 247 -9.21 -3.24 8.79
N VAL A 248 -10.22 -2.62 8.19
CA VAL A 248 -10.14 -1.26 7.62
C VAL A 248 -10.85 -0.30 8.57
N VAL A 249 -10.14 0.70 9.06
CA VAL A 249 -10.73 1.81 9.82
C VAL A 249 -11.03 2.98 8.90
N ILE A 250 -12.19 3.61 9.11
CA ILE A 250 -12.71 4.68 8.25
C ILE A 250 -13.14 5.84 9.12
N GLY A 251 -12.53 7.00 8.88
CA GLY A 251 -12.89 8.25 9.52
C GLY A 251 -13.51 9.23 8.53
N THR A 252 -14.74 9.67 8.75
CA THR A 252 -15.44 10.61 7.85
C THR A 252 -15.61 11.97 8.49
N ARG A 253 -15.19 13.03 7.79
CA ARG A 253 -15.42 14.41 8.22
C ARG A 253 -16.92 14.72 8.18
N PRO A 254 -17.53 15.21 9.29
CA PRO A 254 -18.93 15.58 9.30
C PRO A 254 -19.24 16.66 8.23
N THR A 255 -20.37 16.52 7.55
CA THR A 255 -20.93 17.62 6.76
C THR A 255 -21.45 18.66 7.73
N GLN A 256 -21.10 19.95 7.55
CA GLN A 256 -21.73 21.01 8.33
C GLN A 256 -23.25 20.94 8.07
N GLN A 257 -24.02 20.71 9.12
CA GLN A 257 -25.46 20.90 9.04
C GLN A 257 -25.67 22.41 8.85
N THR A 258 -26.14 22.82 7.68
CA THR A 258 -26.71 24.15 7.48
C THR A 258 -27.92 24.24 8.39
N SER A 259 -27.78 25.03 9.47
CA SER A 259 -28.89 25.41 10.36
C SER A 259 -29.84 26.34 9.62
#